data_124bb373f7ad8be1d39e4b4471a3329c
#
_entry.id   124bb373f7ad8be1d39e4b4471a3329c
#
_cell.length_a   1.000
_cell.length_b   1.000
_cell.length_c   1.000
_cell.angle_alpha   90.00
_cell.angle_beta   90.00
_cell.angle_gamma   90.00
#
_symmetry.space_group_name_H-M   'P 1'
#
loop_
_entity.id
_entity.type
_entity.pdbx_description
1 polymer ?
#
loop_
_entity_poly.entity_id
_entity_poly.type
_entity_poly.pdbx_seq_one_letter_code
_entity_poly.pdbx_strand_id
1 'polypeptide(L)'
;RFGTLGWVLAAAAVGVVIILAGARAAWITYALVLIFSGLPLLGWKRLLAVFAFGALALVVLGVASPQLRERLDRTSHALAADEDGVDMALSGRAQIWGAAWCMVKGQPINGVGVRGFRKAFPACDPLHGGRPAWGSGPALHAHQLVLEVLSETGVIGLLLWLAGAALAWRAWRYATPQAKERARPAMLALAVTVFPFNTHLAFYSTFWGGLTLLLAALYTGSLLAREGGSRNDD
;
A
#
# COMPACT_ATOMS: atom_id res chain seq x y z
N ARG A 1 0.90 18.41 -19.48
CA ARG A 1 1.78 17.22 -19.43
C ARG A 1 3.08 17.66 -18.77
N PHE A 2 3.34 17.18 -17.57
CA PHE A 2 4.67 17.32 -16.99
C PHE A 2 5.61 16.47 -17.83
N GLY A 3 6.62 17.10 -18.44
CA GLY A 3 7.64 16.39 -19.21
C GLY A 3 8.50 15.49 -18.30
N THR A 4 9.50 14.83 -18.89
CA THR A 4 10.44 13.94 -18.18
C THR A 4 11.05 14.60 -16.93
N LEU A 5 11.38 15.90 -17.00
CA LEU A 5 11.92 16.65 -15.87
C LEU A 5 10.91 16.74 -14.72
N GLY A 6 9.64 17.06 -15.02
CA GLY A 6 8.59 17.12 -14.00
C GLY A 6 8.38 15.77 -13.31
N TRP A 7 8.43 14.66 -14.07
CA TRP A 7 8.35 13.32 -13.51
C TRP A 7 9.54 13.01 -12.57
N VAL A 8 10.78 13.34 -12.99
CA VAL A 8 11.98 13.13 -12.17
C VAL A 8 11.91 13.95 -10.87
N LEU A 9 11.51 15.22 -10.95
CA LEU A 9 11.36 16.06 -9.77
C LEU A 9 10.29 15.55 -8.81
N ALA A 10 9.13 15.13 -9.32
CA ALA A 10 8.08 14.54 -8.51
C ALA A 10 8.53 13.22 -7.87
N ALA A 11 9.20 12.35 -8.62
CA ALA A 11 9.78 11.12 -8.11
C ALA A 11 10.78 11.40 -6.99
N ALA A 12 11.72 12.32 -7.19
CA ALA A 12 12.69 12.70 -6.17
C ALA A 12 12.02 13.25 -4.90
N ALA A 13 11.04 14.15 -5.03
CA ALA A 13 10.31 14.72 -3.91
C ALA A 13 9.57 13.64 -3.10
N VAL A 14 8.86 12.73 -3.77
CA VAL A 14 8.18 11.58 -3.10
C VAL A 14 9.21 10.66 -2.43
N GLY A 15 10.35 10.39 -3.08
CA GLY A 15 11.43 9.59 -2.50
C GLY A 15 11.94 10.19 -1.19
N VAL A 16 12.19 11.50 -1.15
CA VAL A 16 12.61 12.22 0.07
C VAL A 16 11.56 12.08 1.17
N VAL A 17 10.28 12.27 0.86
CA VAL A 17 9.19 12.11 1.84
C VAL A 17 9.15 10.69 2.40
N ILE A 18 9.31 9.66 1.56
CA ILE A 18 9.32 8.25 2.01
C ILE A 18 10.52 7.97 2.92
N ILE A 19 11.70 8.52 2.60
CA ILE A 19 12.89 8.41 3.45
C ILE A 19 12.63 9.03 4.82
N LEU A 20 12.13 10.26 4.84
CA LEU A 20 11.85 10.99 6.08
C LEU A 20 10.76 10.32 6.92
N ALA A 21 9.72 9.79 6.28
CA ALA A 21 8.65 9.06 6.94
C ALA A 21 9.09 7.71 7.52
N GLY A 22 10.20 7.12 7.04
CA GLY A 22 10.71 5.83 7.51
C GLY A 22 9.78 4.65 7.24
N ALA A 23 8.86 4.79 6.28
CA ALA A 23 7.84 3.78 5.94
C ALA A 23 8.42 2.71 5.03
N ARG A 24 9.01 1.64 5.62
CA ARG A 24 9.68 0.56 4.88
C ARG A 24 8.79 -0.10 3.82
N ALA A 25 7.52 -0.35 4.12
CA ALA A 25 6.58 -0.93 3.17
C ALA A 25 6.30 -0.01 1.97
N ALA A 26 6.42 1.31 2.13
CA ALA A 26 6.23 2.26 1.03
C ALA A 26 7.33 2.17 -0.04
N TRP A 27 8.50 1.61 0.28
CA TRP A 27 9.57 1.44 -0.70
C TRP A 27 9.18 0.51 -1.85
N ILE A 28 8.48 -0.59 -1.53
CA ILE A 28 8.02 -1.55 -2.54
C ILE A 28 7.00 -0.88 -3.47
N THR A 29 5.99 -0.23 -2.90
CA THR A 29 4.96 0.47 -3.70
C THR A 29 5.54 1.63 -4.49
N TYR A 30 6.49 2.36 -3.92
CA TYR A 30 7.20 3.43 -4.61
C TYR A 30 8.01 2.90 -5.81
N ALA A 31 8.77 1.81 -5.62
CA ALA A 31 9.51 1.17 -6.72
C ALA A 31 8.56 0.71 -7.85
N LEU A 32 7.41 0.10 -7.50
CA LEU A 32 6.41 -0.28 -8.49
C LEU A 32 5.84 0.94 -9.24
N VAL A 33 5.54 2.03 -8.54
CA VAL A 33 5.09 3.29 -9.18
C VAL A 33 6.15 3.84 -10.13
N LEU A 34 7.41 3.88 -9.71
CA LEU A 34 8.51 4.33 -10.58
C LEU A 34 8.65 3.45 -11.82
N ILE A 35 8.54 2.13 -11.69
CA ILE A 35 8.60 1.20 -12.82
C ILE A 35 7.44 1.44 -13.78
N PHE A 36 6.20 1.39 -13.28
CA PHE A 36 5.01 1.46 -14.13
C PHE A 36 4.76 2.84 -14.72
N SER A 37 5.16 3.93 -14.05
CA SER A 37 5.03 5.29 -14.56
C SER A 37 6.24 5.74 -15.38
N GLY A 38 7.45 5.32 -14.99
CA GLY A 38 8.69 5.76 -15.59
C GLY A 38 9.10 4.99 -16.85
N LEU A 39 8.80 3.69 -16.90
CA LEU A 39 9.21 2.84 -18.03
C LEU A 39 8.74 3.36 -19.39
N PRO A 40 7.49 3.83 -19.58
CA PRO A 40 7.03 4.40 -20.83
C PRO A 40 7.63 5.77 -21.17
N LEU A 41 8.09 6.51 -20.15
CA LEU A 41 8.63 7.86 -20.31
C LEU A 41 10.14 7.87 -20.59
N LEU A 42 10.87 7.02 -19.88
CA LEU A 42 12.33 7.03 -19.85
C LEU A 42 12.95 5.89 -20.63
N GLY A 43 12.20 4.80 -20.80
CA GLY A 43 12.77 3.52 -21.21
C GLY A 43 13.62 2.88 -20.12
N TRP A 44 13.95 1.61 -20.30
CA TRP A 44 14.52 0.78 -19.25
C TRP A 44 15.92 1.21 -18.79
N LYS A 45 16.79 1.66 -19.71
CA LYS A 45 18.17 2.09 -19.37
C LYS A 45 18.20 3.32 -18.47
N ARG A 46 17.38 4.34 -18.78
CA ARG A 46 17.29 5.56 -17.99
C ARG A 46 16.60 5.30 -16.64
N LEU A 47 15.61 4.42 -16.63
CA LEU A 47 14.96 4.03 -15.40
C LEU A 47 15.92 3.31 -14.45
N LEU A 48 16.77 2.40 -14.95
CA LEU A 48 17.84 1.80 -14.17
C LEU A 48 18.82 2.86 -13.62
N ALA A 49 19.17 3.86 -14.42
CA ALA A 49 20.01 4.95 -13.92
C ALA A 49 19.34 5.71 -12.76
N VAL A 50 18.03 5.95 -12.83
CA VAL A 50 17.28 6.56 -11.72
C VAL A 50 17.35 5.70 -10.46
N PHE A 51 17.16 4.38 -10.58
CA PHE A 51 17.28 3.47 -9.44
C PHE A 51 18.70 3.41 -8.87
N ALA A 52 19.73 3.36 -9.75
CA ALA A 52 21.14 3.36 -9.34
C ALA A 52 21.50 4.67 -8.59
N PHE A 53 21.05 5.81 -9.13
CA PHE A 53 21.26 7.11 -8.48
C PHE A 53 20.53 7.21 -7.14
N GLY A 54 19.29 6.70 -7.07
CA GLY A 54 18.51 6.64 -5.82
C GLY A 54 19.20 5.75 -4.78
N ALA A 55 19.70 4.58 -5.18
CA ALA A 55 20.44 3.68 -4.30
C ALA A 55 21.75 4.33 -3.80
N LEU A 56 22.51 4.98 -4.69
CA LEU A 56 23.72 5.72 -4.30
C LEU A 56 23.39 6.86 -3.32
N ALA A 57 22.35 7.64 -3.58
CA ALA A 57 21.90 8.69 -2.68
C ALA A 57 21.54 8.15 -1.28
N LEU A 58 20.86 6.99 -1.22
CA LEU A 58 20.55 6.31 0.04
C LEU A 58 21.78 5.88 0.80
N VAL A 59 22.79 5.34 0.10
CA VAL A 59 24.06 4.95 0.72
C VAL A 59 24.78 6.19 1.29
N VAL A 60 24.88 7.26 0.51
CA VAL A 60 25.54 8.51 0.94
C VAL A 60 24.79 9.11 2.15
N LEU A 61 23.47 9.19 2.10
CA LEU A 61 22.65 9.68 3.21
C LEU A 61 22.75 8.76 4.44
N GLY A 62 22.81 7.44 4.24
CA GLY A 62 23.00 6.47 5.31
C GLY A 62 24.33 6.62 6.03
N VAL A 63 25.39 6.95 5.29
CA VAL A 63 26.69 7.26 5.88
C VAL A 63 26.69 8.61 6.61
N ALA A 64 26.03 9.61 6.07
CA ALA A 64 26.01 10.98 6.59
C ALA A 64 25.02 11.21 7.76
N SER A 65 23.96 10.40 7.87
CA SER A 65 22.90 10.59 8.88
C SER A 65 22.93 9.48 9.95
N PRO A 66 23.24 9.82 11.22
CA PRO A 66 23.18 8.85 12.33
C PRO A 66 21.79 8.20 12.49
N GLN A 67 20.71 8.98 12.29
CA GLN A 67 19.33 8.51 12.41
C GLN A 67 18.99 7.47 11.32
N LEU A 68 19.51 7.64 10.10
CA LEU A 68 19.28 6.71 9.02
C LEU A 68 20.12 5.42 9.23
N ARG A 69 21.33 5.56 9.77
CA ARG A 69 22.19 4.42 10.14
C ARG A 69 21.51 3.56 11.20
N GLU A 70 21.01 4.15 12.28
CA GLU A 70 20.27 3.44 13.32
C GLU A 70 19.01 2.70 12.76
N ARG A 71 18.33 3.28 11.77
CA ARG A 71 17.19 2.62 11.11
C ARG A 71 17.62 1.45 10.22
N LEU A 72 18.75 1.55 9.56
CA LEU A 72 19.34 0.46 8.76
C LEU A 72 19.83 -0.67 9.66
N ASP A 73 20.47 -0.35 10.78
CA ASP A 73 20.92 -1.33 11.77
C ASP A 73 19.73 -2.11 12.37
N ARG A 74 18.65 -1.44 12.73
CA ARG A 74 17.40 -2.12 13.15
C ARG A 74 16.82 -3.04 12.07
N THR A 75 17.07 -2.76 10.81
CA THR A 75 16.61 -3.60 9.69
C THR A 75 17.55 -4.80 9.50
N SER A 76 18.85 -4.64 9.75
CA SER A 76 19.82 -5.75 9.67
C SER A 76 19.64 -6.76 10.81
N HIS A 77 19.26 -6.30 12.02
CA HIS A 77 18.91 -7.19 13.13
C HIS A 77 17.67 -8.05 12.84
N ALA A 78 16.76 -7.55 11.99
CA ALA A 78 15.62 -8.33 11.51
C ALA A 78 16.00 -9.54 10.66
N LEU A 79 17.17 -9.51 10.03
CA LEU A 79 17.68 -10.61 9.22
C LEU A 79 18.40 -11.66 10.08
N ALA A 80 18.62 -11.39 11.35
CA ALA A 80 19.33 -12.28 12.30
C ALA A 80 18.43 -13.36 12.94
N ALA A 81 17.32 -13.74 12.26
CA ALA A 81 16.53 -14.97 12.47
C ALA A 81 16.15 -15.36 13.92
N ASP A 82 16.08 -14.41 14.85
CA ASP A 82 15.52 -14.63 16.19
C ASP A 82 14.05 -14.16 16.19
N GLU A 83 13.14 -14.92 16.81
CA GLU A 83 11.69 -14.60 16.82
C GLU A 83 11.43 -13.19 17.37
N ASP A 84 12.16 -12.80 18.42
CA ASP A 84 12.08 -11.46 18.99
C ASP A 84 12.62 -10.38 18.05
N GLY A 85 13.66 -10.68 17.27
CA GLY A 85 14.22 -9.79 16.25
C GLY A 85 13.27 -9.57 15.09
N VAL A 86 12.55 -10.60 14.65
CA VAL A 86 11.54 -10.52 13.59
C VAL A 86 10.35 -9.66 14.04
N ASP A 87 9.84 -9.83 15.25
CA ASP A 87 8.71 -9.03 15.76
C ASP A 87 9.10 -7.56 15.98
N MET A 88 10.31 -7.31 16.48
CA MET A 88 10.87 -5.96 16.60
C MET A 88 11.03 -5.30 15.22
N ALA A 89 11.45 -6.04 14.20
CA ALA A 89 11.56 -5.57 12.83
C ALA A 89 10.19 -5.29 12.21
N LEU A 90 9.20 -6.10 12.53
CA LEU A 90 7.80 -5.90 12.14
C LEU A 90 7.10 -4.84 13.01
N SER A 91 7.76 -4.27 14.02
CA SER A 91 7.20 -3.29 14.95
C SER A 91 5.93 -3.79 15.65
N GLY A 92 5.96 -5.04 16.15
CA GLY A 92 4.86 -5.70 16.85
C GLY A 92 3.72 -6.18 15.95
N ARG A 93 3.91 -6.17 14.63
CA ARG A 93 2.83 -6.58 13.71
C ARG A 93 2.57 -8.07 13.72
N ALA A 94 3.56 -8.91 14.05
CA ALA A 94 3.35 -10.35 14.16
C ALA A 94 2.28 -10.67 15.21
N GLN A 95 2.31 -10.00 16.35
CA GLN A 95 1.28 -10.09 17.39
C GLN A 95 -0.10 -9.65 16.88
N ILE A 96 -0.17 -8.51 16.17
CA ILE A 96 -1.42 -8.01 15.58
C ILE A 96 -1.99 -9.00 14.55
N TRP A 97 -1.12 -9.60 13.74
CA TRP A 97 -1.52 -10.62 12.75
C TRP A 97 -1.97 -11.92 13.41
N GLY A 98 -1.35 -12.31 14.53
CA GLY A 98 -1.82 -13.42 15.36
C GLY A 98 -3.24 -13.20 15.88
N ALA A 99 -3.53 -12.00 16.41
CA ALA A 99 -4.86 -11.62 16.82
C ALA A 99 -5.86 -11.57 15.65
N ALA A 100 -5.46 -11.01 14.51
CA ALA A 100 -6.29 -11.03 13.29
C ALA A 100 -6.66 -12.46 12.88
N TRP A 101 -5.70 -13.37 12.92
CA TRP A 101 -5.93 -14.78 12.58
C TRP A 101 -6.83 -15.49 13.59
N CYS A 102 -6.72 -15.18 14.87
CA CYS A 102 -7.66 -15.66 15.91
C CYS A 102 -9.10 -15.22 15.58
N MET A 103 -9.30 -13.94 15.22
CA MET A 103 -10.62 -13.42 14.81
C MET A 103 -11.17 -14.15 13.57
N VAL A 104 -10.31 -14.39 12.55
CA VAL A 104 -10.69 -15.15 11.35
C VAL A 104 -11.13 -16.57 11.71
N LYS A 105 -10.43 -17.26 12.61
CA LYS A 105 -10.82 -18.61 13.06
C LYS A 105 -12.14 -18.60 13.82
N GLY A 106 -12.38 -17.57 14.64
CA GLY A 106 -13.60 -17.44 15.42
C GLY A 106 -14.83 -17.08 14.57
N GLN A 107 -14.63 -16.27 13.52
CA GLN A 107 -15.72 -15.74 12.68
C GLN A 107 -15.33 -15.76 11.19
N PRO A 108 -15.15 -16.94 10.56
CA PRO A 108 -14.56 -17.02 9.23
C PRO A 108 -15.45 -16.48 8.12
N ILE A 109 -16.77 -16.51 8.26
CA ILE A 109 -17.72 -16.16 7.19
C ILE A 109 -17.93 -14.65 7.11
N ASN A 110 -18.31 -14.01 8.22
CA ASN A 110 -18.71 -12.59 8.28
C ASN A 110 -17.68 -11.69 8.96
N GLY A 111 -16.62 -12.27 9.57
CA GLY A 111 -15.66 -11.53 10.38
C GLY A 111 -16.28 -10.95 11.65
N VAL A 112 -15.50 -10.15 12.39
CA VAL A 112 -15.94 -9.50 13.66
C VAL A 112 -16.75 -8.21 13.43
N GLY A 113 -17.05 -7.89 12.17
CA GLY A 113 -17.73 -6.67 11.76
C GLY A 113 -16.77 -5.54 11.37
N VAL A 114 -17.22 -4.68 10.45
CA VAL A 114 -16.44 -3.52 9.98
C VAL A 114 -16.05 -2.63 11.15
N ARG A 115 -14.76 -2.32 11.28
CA ARG A 115 -14.14 -1.61 12.42
C ARG A 115 -14.32 -2.32 13.77
N GLY A 116 -14.68 -3.60 13.75
CA GLY A 116 -14.82 -4.45 14.93
C GLY A 116 -13.49 -4.92 15.51
N PHE A 117 -12.41 -4.87 14.74
CA PHE A 117 -11.07 -5.34 15.11
C PHE A 117 -10.66 -4.89 16.52
N ARG A 118 -10.72 -3.58 16.78
CA ARG A 118 -10.33 -2.99 18.08
C ARG A 118 -11.14 -3.50 19.28
N LYS A 119 -12.38 -3.89 19.05
CA LYS A 119 -13.27 -4.43 20.11
C LYS A 119 -13.01 -5.91 20.34
N ALA A 120 -12.68 -6.65 19.28
CA ALA A 120 -12.38 -8.07 19.35
C ALA A 120 -10.93 -8.35 19.77
N PHE A 121 -10.02 -7.37 19.62
CA PHE A 121 -8.59 -7.53 19.91
C PHE A 121 -8.31 -8.07 21.32
N PRO A 122 -8.90 -7.56 22.42
CA PRO A 122 -8.58 -8.07 23.76
C PRO A 122 -8.85 -9.56 23.95
N ALA A 123 -9.86 -10.12 23.26
CA ALA A 123 -10.19 -11.55 23.34
C ALA A 123 -9.23 -12.43 22.51
N CYS A 124 -8.54 -11.85 21.54
CA CYS A 124 -7.59 -12.51 20.65
C CYS A 124 -6.14 -12.08 20.86
N ASP A 125 -5.87 -11.25 21.90
CA ASP A 125 -4.53 -10.75 22.17
C ASP A 125 -3.61 -11.90 22.63
N PRO A 126 -2.56 -12.24 21.88
CA PRO A 126 -1.65 -13.32 22.26
C PRO A 126 -0.84 -13.02 23.52
N LEU A 127 -0.72 -11.75 23.92
CA LEU A 127 -0.02 -11.36 25.15
C LEU A 127 -0.95 -11.30 26.39
N HIS A 128 -2.25 -11.58 26.22
CA HIS A 128 -3.23 -11.59 27.32
C HIS A 128 -3.16 -10.36 28.24
N GLY A 129 -3.04 -9.16 27.64
CA GLY A 129 -2.90 -7.89 28.35
C GLY A 129 -1.48 -7.52 28.76
N GLY A 130 -0.45 -8.22 28.26
CA GLY A 130 0.95 -7.83 28.38
C GLY A 130 1.26 -6.51 27.68
N ARG A 131 2.49 -6.01 27.81
CA ARG A 131 2.92 -4.75 27.16
C ARG A 131 3.13 -4.97 25.67
N PRO A 132 2.31 -4.39 24.77
CA PRO A 132 2.49 -4.56 23.34
C PRO A 132 3.68 -3.74 22.83
N ALA A 133 4.31 -4.20 21.75
CA ALA A 133 5.46 -3.54 21.14
C ALA A 133 5.15 -2.12 20.61
N TRP A 134 3.88 -1.78 20.38
CA TRP A 134 3.46 -0.45 19.94
C TRP A 134 3.11 0.53 21.09
N GLY A 135 3.32 0.15 22.34
CA GLY A 135 3.12 1.01 23.51
C GLY A 135 1.95 0.60 24.39
N SER A 136 0.80 1.24 24.26
CA SER A 136 -0.37 0.99 25.11
C SER A 136 -1.67 0.92 24.31
N GLY A 137 -2.64 0.20 24.84
CA GLY A 137 -3.98 0.04 24.29
C GLY A 137 -4.09 -1.05 23.21
N PRO A 138 -5.32 -1.38 22.79
CA PRO A 138 -5.57 -2.40 21.78
C PRO A 138 -5.11 -1.93 20.39
N ALA A 139 -4.66 -2.87 19.55
CA ALA A 139 -4.46 -2.58 18.15
C ALA A 139 -5.78 -2.17 17.49
N LEU A 140 -5.72 -1.14 16.63
CA LEU A 140 -6.91 -0.54 16.04
C LEU A 140 -7.36 -1.25 14.75
N HIS A 141 -6.44 -1.92 14.05
CA HIS A 141 -6.65 -2.63 12.79
C HIS A 141 -5.48 -3.60 12.53
N ALA A 142 -5.61 -4.47 11.52
CA ALA A 142 -4.64 -5.54 11.27
C ALA A 142 -3.30 -5.08 10.68
N HIS A 143 -3.16 -3.84 10.23
CA HIS A 143 -1.96 -3.35 9.53
C HIS A 143 -1.54 -4.22 8.32
N GLN A 144 -2.48 -4.92 7.71
CA GLN A 144 -2.30 -5.71 6.50
C GLN A 144 -3.67 -5.91 5.86
N LEU A 145 -3.80 -5.47 4.60
CA LEU A 145 -5.09 -5.35 3.92
C LEU A 145 -5.91 -6.65 3.90
N VAL A 146 -5.28 -7.77 3.53
CA VAL A 146 -6.00 -9.05 3.41
C VAL A 146 -6.47 -9.54 4.78
N LEU A 147 -5.63 -9.44 5.81
CA LEU A 147 -6.01 -9.80 7.17
C LEU A 147 -7.08 -8.88 7.74
N GLU A 148 -7.04 -7.58 7.42
CA GLU A 148 -8.08 -6.64 7.84
C GLU A 148 -9.42 -6.99 7.21
N VAL A 149 -9.45 -7.25 5.89
CA VAL A 149 -10.67 -7.66 5.19
C VAL A 149 -11.18 -9.00 5.76
N LEU A 150 -10.31 -10.00 5.91
CA LEU A 150 -10.70 -11.30 6.44
C LEU A 150 -11.18 -11.23 7.90
N SER A 151 -10.46 -10.52 8.77
CA SER A 151 -10.83 -10.46 10.18
C SER A 151 -12.12 -9.65 10.42
N GLU A 152 -12.34 -8.57 9.65
CA GLU A 152 -13.50 -7.70 9.86
C GLU A 152 -14.74 -8.10 9.04
N THR A 153 -14.58 -8.66 7.83
CA THR A 153 -15.71 -9.00 6.94
C THR A 153 -15.71 -10.45 6.46
N GLY A 154 -14.76 -11.24 6.94
CA GLY A 154 -14.69 -12.67 6.65
C GLY A 154 -14.42 -13.00 5.19
N VAL A 155 -14.66 -14.25 4.84
CA VAL A 155 -14.50 -14.76 3.46
C VAL A 155 -15.44 -14.03 2.50
N ILE A 156 -16.65 -13.67 2.94
CA ILE A 156 -17.60 -12.92 2.09
C ILE A 156 -16.99 -11.59 1.66
N GLY A 157 -16.44 -10.82 2.59
CA GLY A 157 -15.80 -9.55 2.28
C GLY A 157 -14.59 -9.70 1.35
N LEU A 158 -13.76 -10.74 1.58
CA LEU A 158 -12.62 -11.01 0.72
C LEU A 158 -13.06 -11.38 -0.71
N LEU A 159 -14.08 -12.21 -0.87
CA LEU A 159 -14.62 -12.57 -2.19
C LEU A 159 -15.18 -11.35 -2.92
N LEU A 160 -15.92 -10.48 -2.23
CA LEU A 160 -16.42 -9.23 -2.81
C LEU A 160 -15.28 -8.29 -3.22
N TRP A 161 -14.23 -8.19 -2.40
CA TRP A 161 -13.03 -7.42 -2.73
C TRP A 161 -12.31 -7.96 -3.96
N LEU A 162 -12.12 -9.28 -4.03
CA LEU A 162 -11.53 -9.95 -5.20
C LEU A 162 -12.38 -9.79 -6.45
N ALA A 163 -13.71 -9.89 -6.32
CA ALA A 163 -14.64 -9.63 -7.43
C ALA A 163 -14.52 -8.19 -7.95
N GLY A 164 -14.43 -7.20 -7.03
CA GLY A 164 -14.19 -5.81 -7.40
C GLY A 164 -12.87 -5.62 -8.15
N ALA A 165 -11.78 -6.23 -7.68
CA ALA A 165 -10.49 -6.21 -8.35
C ALA A 165 -10.53 -6.89 -9.73
N ALA A 166 -11.23 -8.02 -9.85
CA ALA A 166 -11.41 -8.73 -11.13
C ALA A 166 -12.23 -7.90 -12.13
N LEU A 167 -13.28 -7.23 -11.67
CA LEU A 167 -14.07 -6.31 -12.51
C LEU A 167 -13.24 -5.11 -12.97
N ALA A 168 -12.45 -4.51 -12.09
CA ALA A 168 -11.53 -3.42 -12.44
C ALA A 168 -10.49 -3.88 -13.48
N TRP A 169 -9.90 -5.05 -13.28
CA TRP A 169 -8.98 -5.65 -14.25
C TRP A 169 -9.66 -5.94 -15.59
N ARG A 170 -10.86 -6.51 -15.57
CA ARG A 170 -11.65 -6.76 -16.79
C ARG A 170 -11.93 -5.45 -17.53
N ALA A 171 -12.38 -4.41 -16.83
CA ALA A 171 -12.61 -3.09 -17.42
C ALA A 171 -11.35 -2.55 -18.10
N TRP A 172 -10.19 -2.63 -17.42
CA TRP A 172 -8.90 -2.27 -18.00
C TRP A 172 -8.57 -3.08 -19.25
N ARG A 173 -8.70 -4.40 -19.19
CA ARG A 173 -8.32 -5.29 -20.27
C ARG A 173 -9.05 -4.96 -21.57
N TYR A 174 -10.33 -4.66 -21.51
CA TYR A 174 -11.18 -4.39 -22.67
C TYR A 174 -11.27 -2.89 -23.05
N ALA A 175 -10.64 -2.00 -22.32
CA ALA A 175 -10.62 -0.58 -22.64
C ALA A 175 -9.74 -0.26 -23.85
N THR A 176 -10.08 0.80 -24.59
CA THR A 176 -9.29 1.31 -25.69
C THR A 176 -7.93 1.84 -25.22
N PRO A 177 -6.91 1.92 -26.08
CA PRO A 177 -5.61 2.50 -25.72
C PRO A 177 -5.72 3.90 -25.12
N GLN A 178 -6.58 4.74 -25.68
CA GLN A 178 -6.82 6.12 -25.23
C GLN A 178 -7.46 6.14 -23.82
N ALA A 179 -8.46 5.28 -23.59
CA ALA A 179 -9.09 5.16 -22.28
C ALA A 179 -8.09 4.65 -21.21
N LYS A 180 -7.22 3.70 -21.58
CA LYS A 180 -6.14 3.22 -20.72
C LYS A 180 -5.15 4.34 -20.37
N GLU A 181 -4.78 5.15 -21.34
CA GLU A 181 -3.84 6.28 -21.11
C GLU A 181 -4.46 7.29 -20.12
N ARG A 182 -5.75 7.64 -20.29
CA ARG A 182 -6.47 8.52 -19.38
C ARG A 182 -6.60 7.94 -17.96
N ALA A 183 -6.93 6.67 -17.86
CA ALA A 183 -7.19 6.00 -16.58
C ALA A 183 -5.92 5.56 -15.84
N ARG A 184 -4.76 5.54 -16.51
CA ARG A 184 -3.51 5.02 -15.96
C ARG A 184 -3.08 5.67 -14.63
N PRO A 185 -3.13 7.00 -14.44
CA PRO A 185 -2.76 7.60 -13.15
C PRO A 185 -3.68 7.12 -12.01
N ALA A 186 -4.99 7.10 -12.25
CA ALA A 186 -5.95 6.63 -11.24
C ALA A 186 -5.79 5.13 -10.95
N MET A 187 -5.53 4.33 -11.98
CA MET A 187 -5.25 2.90 -11.85
C MET A 187 -4.01 2.64 -11.00
N LEU A 188 -2.91 3.35 -11.25
CA LEU A 188 -1.67 3.21 -10.48
C LEU A 188 -1.89 3.64 -9.02
N ALA A 189 -2.56 4.77 -8.78
CA ALA A 189 -2.87 5.23 -7.44
C ALA A 189 -3.76 4.24 -6.68
N LEU A 190 -4.80 3.71 -7.34
CA LEU A 190 -5.68 2.69 -6.77
C LEU A 190 -4.91 1.40 -6.45
N ALA A 191 -4.10 0.89 -7.40
CA ALA A 191 -3.31 -0.32 -7.21
C ALA A 191 -2.33 -0.21 -6.03
N VAL A 192 -1.69 0.96 -5.86
CA VAL A 192 -0.81 1.22 -4.71
C VAL A 192 -1.61 1.29 -3.42
N THR A 193 -2.78 1.92 -3.44
CA THR A 193 -3.63 2.06 -2.24
C THR A 193 -4.13 0.69 -1.77
N VAL A 194 -4.55 -0.20 -2.67
CA VAL A 194 -5.06 -1.54 -2.33
C VAL A 194 -3.99 -2.63 -2.42
N PHE A 195 -2.71 -2.27 -2.41
CA PHE A 195 -1.63 -3.25 -2.52
C PHE A 195 -1.65 -4.21 -1.31
N PRO A 196 -1.68 -5.53 -1.53
CA PRO A 196 -1.91 -6.51 -0.45
C PRO A 196 -0.89 -6.45 0.69
N PHE A 197 0.35 -6.08 0.41
CA PHE A 197 1.41 -5.95 1.40
C PHE A 197 1.51 -4.54 2.02
N ASN A 198 0.52 -3.70 1.80
CA ASN A 198 0.46 -2.39 2.43
C ASN A 198 0.14 -2.52 3.92
N THR A 199 1.05 -2.03 4.76
CA THR A 199 0.99 -2.21 6.22
C THR A 199 0.59 -0.96 6.97
N HIS A 200 0.21 0.10 6.28
CA HIS A 200 -0.15 1.39 6.88
C HIS A 200 -1.63 1.75 6.77
N LEU A 201 -2.38 0.99 5.96
CA LEU A 201 -3.77 1.30 5.69
C LEU A 201 -4.70 0.69 6.73
N ALA A 202 -5.55 1.52 7.31
CA ALA A 202 -6.79 1.09 7.91
C ALA A 202 -7.88 1.15 6.83
N PHE A 203 -8.08 0.07 6.08
CA PHE A 203 -8.92 0.03 4.88
C PHE A 203 -10.35 0.50 5.16
N TYR A 204 -10.91 0.09 6.29
CA TYR A 204 -12.26 0.49 6.72
C TYR A 204 -12.31 1.83 7.48
N SER A 205 -11.22 2.59 7.51
CA SER A 205 -11.28 3.96 8.05
C SER A 205 -11.99 4.90 7.06
N THR A 206 -12.61 5.96 7.59
CA THR A 206 -13.28 6.97 6.77
C THR A 206 -12.34 7.60 5.75
N PHE A 207 -11.08 7.87 6.15
CA PHE A 207 -10.10 8.49 5.27
C PHE A 207 -9.66 7.53 4.14
N TRP A 208 -9.16 6.34 4.48
CA TRP A 208 -8.62 5.43 3.47
C TRP A 208 -9.71 4.76 2.64
N GLY A 209 -10.84 4.41 3.25
CA GLY A 209 -12.00 3.90 2.51
C GLY A 209 -12.55 4.94 1.55
N GLY A 210 -12.69 6.20 1.99
CA GLY A 210 -13.12 7.32 1.14
C GLY A 210 -12.14 7.57 -0.02
N LEU A 211 -10.82 7.57 0.26
CA LEU A 211 -9.79 7.72 -0.78
C LEU A 211 -9.85 6.57 -1.79
N THR A 212 -10.01 5.32 -1.32
CA THR A 212 -10.11 4.15 -2.21
C THR A 212 -11.34 4.26 -3.12
N LEU A 213 -12.49 4.66 -2.59
CA LEU A 213 -13.71 4.87 -3.38
C LEU A 213 -13.54 6.00 -4.39
N LEU A 214 -12.92 7.12 -4.00
CA LEU A 214 -12.60 8.22 -4.91
C LEU A 214 -11.70 7.77 -6.06
N LEU A 215 -10.63 7.04 -5.76
CA LEU A 215 -9.71 6.52 -6.78
C LEU A 215 -10.40 5.50 -7.69
N ALA A 216 -11.27 4.64 -7.16
CA ALA A 216 -12.07 3.72 -7.96
C ALA A 216 -13.04 4.45 -8.88
N ALA A 217 -13.69 5.52 -8.40
CA ALA A 217 -14.57 6.37 -9.20
C ALA A 217 -13.80 7.10 -10.30
N LEU A 218 -12.62 7.68 -9.98
CA LEU A 218 -11.75 8.33 -10.96
C LEU A 218 -11.27 7.33 -12.03
N TYR A 219 -10.87 6.14 -11.62
CA TYR A 219 -10.46 5.07 -12.52
C TYR A 219 -11.59 4.69 -13.48
N THR A 220 -12.77 4.40 -12.93
CA THR A 220 -13.93 3.97 -13.71
C THR A 220 -14.41 5.09 -14.64
N GLY A 221 -14.53 6.32 -14.12
CA GLY A 221 -14.92 7.49 -14.89
C GLY A 221 -13.96 7.77 -16.05
N SER A 222 -12.64 7.65 -15.81
CA SER A 222 -11.62 7.83 -16.85
C SER A 222 -11.69 6.76 -17.95
N LEU A 223 -12.06 5.51 -17.59
CA LEU A 223 -12.25 4.44 -18.58
C LEU A 223 -13.51 4.63 -19.42
N LEU A 224 -14.59 5.11 -18.81
CA LEU A 224 -15.91 5.25 -19.44
C LEU A 224 -16.11 6.60 -20.13
N ALA A 225 -15.26 7.59 -19.89
CA ALA A 225 -15.36 8.90 -20.53
C ALA A 225 -15.35 8.74 -22.05
N ARG A 226 -16.43 9.17 -22.69
CA ARG A 226 -16.51 9.26 -24.16
C ARG A 226 -15.58 10.37 -24.64
N GLU A 227 -14.91 10.16 -25.76
CA GLU A 227 -14.28 11.27 -26.47
C GLU A 227 -15.41 12.20 -26.86
N GLY A 228 -15.32 13.46 -26.40
CA GLY A 228 -16.29 14.49 -26.80
C GLY A 228 -16.30 14.51 -28.32
N GLY A 229 -17.42 14.11 -28.91
CA GLY A 229 -17.60 14.19 -30.33
C GLY A 229 -17.29 15.61 -30.75
N SER A 230 -16.36 15.78 -31.69
CA SER A 230 -16.24 17.00 -32.45
C SER A 230 -17.64 17.30 -32.97
N ARG A 231 -18.29 18.29 -32.37
CA ARG A 231 -19.47 18.91 -32.95
C ARG A 231 -18.91 19.60 -34.19
N ASN A 232 -18.98 18.92 -35.33
CA ASN A 232 -18.91 19.58 -36.59
C ASN A 232 -20.15 20.42 -36.66
N ASP A 233 -20.03 21.69 -36.27
CA ASP A 233 -20.98 22.74 -36.64
C ASP A 233 -20.73 22.96 -38.13
N ASP A 234 -21.52 22.29 -39.00
CA ASP A 234 -21.76 22.67 -40.40
C ASP A 234 -22.69 23.86 -40.45
#